data_1c682ce022319870c6532af796f473fc
#
_entry.id   1c682ce022319870c6532af796f473fc
#
_cell.length_a   1.000
_cell.length_b   1.000
_cell.length_c   1.000
_cell.angle_alpha   90.00
_cell.angle_beta   90.00
_cell.angle_gamma   90.00
#
_symmetry.space_group_name_H-M   'P 1'
#
loop_
_entity.id
_entity.type
_entity.pdbx_description
1 polymer ?
#
loop_
_entity_poly.entity_id
_entity_poly.type
_entity_poly.pdbx_seq_one_letter_code
_entity_poly.pdbx_strand_id
1 'polypeptide(L)'
;MNYLEEYDETDPISIETYAKRLIGKTFADVCKQDDITKAMVVRETTNYEVKHENKKRKGGLGELIEERYFHYQTNNDARPDFDKAGVELKVTPYKQNKNGTLVAKERLILTMIDYFSVVNETFEDSHMWQKARLILLVYYLYQQEIKNRLDYRIGYVKLFVPPEQDIKIIAHDFAVIVEKIRNGKAHELSEGDTLYLGAAPKAATSKNRRKQPFSEELAKPRAFAFKNSYMTYVLNNYIIPGKNTYEPIIKGTAEESFEEYVVCKIDAYYDWSVTDLCNKFHIEYQKKPKSLEAMLAYRMLGIKGNHAEEFEKANVVVKTIRIEKNNKIKENMSFPTFKFKELVEEDWEDSTFGNYLRETRFLFVVYKFDQQDELRLKGCQFWNIPYDDLEGNVKAVWEKTQRVLREGLQIEKRNGKNYNNFPKSSENSVCHVRPHAQNSKDTYELPDGRQYPKQCFWLNNSYILSQLDDRFKEE
;
A
#
# COMPACT_ATOMS: atom_id res chain seq x y z
N MET A 1 15.71 -29.50 -32.30
CA MET A 1 15.98 -29.41 -30.84
C MET A 1 14.67 -28.98 -30.18
N ASN A 2 14.10 -29.84 -29.35
CA ASN A 2 12.91 -29.48 -28.59
C ASN A 2 13.27 -28.40 -27.57
N TYR A 3 12.59 -27.26 -27.58
CA TYR A 3 12.74 -26.15 -26.59
C TYR A 3 12.47 -26.60 -25.15
N LEU A 4 11.90 -27.77 -24.95
CA LEU A 4 11.58 -28.40 -23.67
C LEU A 4 12.79 -28.97 -22.89
N GLU A 5 14.01 -28.94 -23.47
CA GLU A 5 15.23 -29.43 -22.78
C GLU A 5 15.96 -28.38 -21.95
N GLU A 6 15.57 -27.10 -21.96
CA GLU A 6 16.29 -26.06 -21.21
C GLU A 6 15.91 -25.97 -19.74
N TYR A 7 14.72 -26.43 -19.34
CA TYR A 7 14.28 -26.51 -17.94
C TYR A 7 13.15 -27.55 -17.78
N ASP A 8 13.04 -28.09 -16.58
CA ASP A 8 11.93 -28.99 -16.19
C ASP A 8 10.75 -28.15 -15.68
N GLU A 9 9.64 -28.13 -16.40
CA GLU A 9 8.42 -27.38 -16.04
C GLU A 9 7.68 -27.95 -14.83
N THR A 10 8.10 -29.13 -14.32
CA THR A 10 7.52 -29.76 -13.13
C THR A 10 8.33 -29.48 -11.86
N ASP A 11 9.55 -28.95 -12.00
CA ASP A 11 10.43 -28.62 -10.88
C ASP A 11 10.57 -27.10 -10.69
N PRO A 12 10.08 -26.53 -9.57
CA PRO A 12 10.18 -25.12 -9.27
C PRO A 12 11.62 -24.57 -9.29
N ILE A 13 12.61 -25.39 -8.86
CA ILE A 13 14.02 -25.00 -8.80
C ILE A 13 14.62 -24.92 -10.22
N SER A 14 14.23 -25.84 -11.09
CA SER A 14 14.62 -25.80 -12.49
C SER A 14 14.08 -24.55 -13.20
N ILE A 15 12.78 -24.22 -12.97
CA ILE A 15 12.13 -23.01 -13.48
C ILE A 15 12.86 -21.75 -12.98
N GLU A 16 13.16 -21.66 -11.68
CA GLU A 16 13.88 -20.53 -11.10
C GLU A 16 15.29 -20.38 -11.71
N THR A 17 16.02 -21.49 -11.82
CA THR A 17 17.38 -21.51 -12.36
C THR A 17 17.41 -21.02 -13.80
N TYR A 18 16.46 -21.45 -14.60
CA TYR A 18 16.29 -20.97 -15.97
C TYR A 18 15.95 -19.48 -15.99
N ALA A 19 14.98 -19.05 -15.19
CA ALA A 19 14.53 -17.67 -15.10
C ALA A 19 15.65 -16.70 -14.65
N LYS A 20 16.59 -17.14 -13.80
CA LYS A 20 17.73 -16.32 -13.36
C LYS A 20 18.64 -15.88 -14.50
N ARG A 21 18.62 -16.55 -15.66
CA ARG A 21 19.36 -16.13 -16.86
C ARG A 21 18.80 -14.80 -17.46
N LEU A 22 17.61 -14.34 -17.01
CA LEU A 22 17.04 -13.04 -17.36
C LEU A 22 17.73 -11.86 -16.65
N ILE A 23 18.39 -12.11 -15.52
CA ILE A 23 19.00 -11.03 -14.73
C ILE A 23 20.04 -10.28 -15.57
N GLY A 24 19.90 -8.94 -15.59
CA GLY A 24 20.75 -8.04 -16.36
C GLY A 24 20.33 -7.82 -17.81
N LYS A 25 19.40 -8.63 -18.36
CA LYS A 25 18.84 -8.43 -19.70
C LYS A 25 17.74 -7.37 -19.69
N THR A 26 17.51 -6.75 -20.84
CA THR A 26 16.32 -5.96 -21.11
C THR A 26 15.23 -6.85 -21.74
N PHE A 27 13.98 -6.40 -21.73
CA PHE A 27 12.93 -7.11 -22.46
C PHE A 27 13.20 -7.12 -23.98
N ALA A 28 13.86 -6.09 -24.52
CA ALA A 28 14.31 -6.08 -25.91
C ALA A 28 15.34 -7.19 -26.20
N ASP A 29 16.25 -7.49 -25.25
CA ASP A 29 17.22 -8.58 -25.41
C ASP A 29 16.51 -9.95 -25.43
N VAL A 30 15.46 -10.14 -24.64
CA VAL A 30 14.63 -11.36 -24.65
C VAL A 30 13.99 -11.54 -26.02
N CYS A 31 13.38 -10.49 -26.58
CA CYS A 31 12.77 -10.54 -27.92
C CYS A 31 13.80 -10.91 -28.99
N LYS A 32 14.97 -10.27 -28.99
CA LYS A 32 16.05 -10.55 -29.97
C LYS A 32 16.54 -12.00 -29.88
N GLN A 33 16.71 -12.51 -28.66
CA GLN A 33 17.15 -13.88 -28.45
C GLN A 33 16.15 -14.88 -29.00
N ASP A 34 14.84 -14.68 -28.78
CA ASP A 34 13.78 -15.50 -29.32
C ASP A 34 13.73 -15.44 -30.86
N ASP A 35 13.85 -14.24 -31.45
CA ASP A 35 13.90 -14.06 -32.91
C ASP A 35 15.11 -14.77 -33.55
N ILE A 36 16.31 -14.72 -32.91
CA ILE A 36 17.48 -15.45 -33.35
C ILE A 36 17.26 -16.95 -33.27
N THR A 37 16.69 -17.43 -32.18
CA THR A 37 16.37 -18.84 -31.95
C THR A 37 15.36 -19.34 -32.95
N LYS A 38 14.29 -18.58 -33.20
CA LYS A 38 13.28 -18.87 -34.24
C LYS A 38 13.88 -18.84 -35.63
N ALA A 39 14.74 -17.87 -35.93
CA ALA A 39 15.44 -17.81 -37.23
C ALA A 39 16.39 -18.99 -37.46
N MET A 40 17.01 -19.54 -36.41
CA MET A 40 17.80 -20.76 -36.48
C MET A 40 16.89 -21.99 -36.74
N VAL A 41 15.66 -22.01 -36.18
CA VAL A 41 14.68 -23.06 -36.41
C VAL A 41 13.98 -22.88 -37.76
N VAL A 42 13.65 -21.62 -38.15
CA VAL A 42 12.92 -21.25 -39.38
C VAL A 42 13.82 -21.30 -40.65
N ARG A 43 15.10 -21.64 -40.53
CA ARG A 43 15.81 -22.11 -41.73
C ARG A 43 15.14 -23.34 -42.39
N GLU A 44 14.13 -23.91 -41.73
CA GLU A 44 13.29 -24.98 -42.25
C GLU A 44 11.84 -24.59 -42.57
N THR A 45 11.32 -23.41 -42.15
CA THR A 45 9.91 -23.02 -42.50
C THR A 45 9.69 -21.50 -42.51
N THR A 46 8.97 -21.05 -43.56
CA THR A 46 8.74 -19.67 -44.00
C THR A 46 7.82 -18.80 -43.13
N ASN A 47 8.16 -17.48 -43.09
CA ASN A 47 7.34 -16.26 -42.88
C ASN A 47 6.32 -16.19 -41.74
N TYR A 48 6.65 -15.34 -40.72
CA TYR A 48 5.69 -14.70 -39.84
C TYR A 48 5.95 -13.21 -39.71
N GLU A 49 4.91 -12.40 -39.94
CA GLU A 49 4.95 -10.94 -39.77
C GLU A 49 4.97 -10.55 -38.29
N VAL A 50 5.90 -9.67 -37.90
CA VAL A 50 5.98 -9.06 -36.57
C VAL A 50 4.82 -8.08 -36.39
N LYS A 51 3.81 -8.43 -35.62
CA LYS A 51 2.77 -7.49 -35.19
C LYS A 51 3.35 -6.50 -34.19
N HIS A 52 3.34 -5.22 -34.55
CA HIS A 52 3.74 -4.13 -33.67
C HIS A 52 2.89 -4.13 -32.38
N GLU A 53 3.57 -4.21 -31.24
CA GLU A 53 2.96 -4.18 -29.91
C GLU A 53 2.20 -2.87 -29.64
N ASN A 54 0.99 -3.00 -29.15
CA ASN A 54 0.12 -1.88 -28.83
C ASN A 54 0.60 -1.20 -27.52
N LYS A 55 1.23 -0.03 -27.61
CA LYS A 55 1.87 0.74 -26.51
C LYS A 55 0.98 1.02 -25.29
N LYS A 56 -0.30 0.64 -25.29
CA LYS A 56 -1.29 0.94 -24.24
C LYS A 56 -1.66 -0.24 -23.33
N ARG A 57 -1.18 -1.47 -23.57
CA ARG A 57 -1.49 -2.64 -22.72
C ARG A 57 -0.56 -2.67 -21.48
N LYS A 58 -1.13 -2.50 -20.28
CA LYS A 58 -0.38 -2.58 -19.00
C LYS A 58 0.18 -3.99 -18.69
N GLY A 59 -0.32 -5.06 -19.31
CA GLY A 59 0.09 -6.46 -19.07
C GLY A 59 1.24 -6.97 -19.93
N GLY A 60 1.61 -6.29 -21.02
CA GLY A 60 2.44 -6.82 -22.09
C GLY A 60 3.86 -7.31 -21.74
N LEU A 61 4.47 -6.88 -20.62
CA LEU A 61 5.83 -7.36 -20.24
C LEU A 61 5.79 -8.75 -19.59
N GLY A 62 4.71 -9.09 -18.87
CA GLY A 62 4.47 -10.43 -18.35
C GLY A 62 4.23 -11.41 -19.48
N GLU A 63 3.23 -11.10 -20.34
CA GLU A 63 2.90 -11.87 -21.53
C GLU A 63 4.15 -12.13 -22.42
N LEU A 64 5.04 -11.12 -22.54
CA LEU A 64 6.29 -11.25 -23.28
C LEU A 64 7.23 -12.31 -22.69
N ILE A 65 7.39 -12.33 -21.36
CA ILE A 65 8.22 -13.34 -20.69
C ILE A 65 7.59 -14.73 -20.85
N GLU A 66 6.29 -14.84 -20.68
CA GLU A 66 5.56 -16.08 -20.87
C GLU A 66 5.75 -16.64 -22.30
N GLU A 67 5.46 -15.83 -23.32
CA GLU A 67 5.48 -16.27 -24.70
C GLU A 67 6.87 -16.37 -25.33
N ARG A 68 7.76 -15.41 -25.02
CA ARG A 68 9.07 -15.29 -25.69
C ARG A 68 10.23 -15.94 -24.96
N TYR A 69 10.09 -16.12 -23.64
CA TYR A 69 11.15 -16.72 -22.83
C TYR A 69 10.83 -18.14 -22.40
N PHE A 70 9.61 -18.35 -21.84
CA PHE A 70 9.18 -19.66 -21.39
C PHE A 70 8.42 -20.45 -22.48
N HIS A 71 8.07 -19.82 -23.58
CA HIS A 71 7.43 -20.44 -24.76
C HIS A 71 6.08 -21.13 -24.51
N TYR A 72 5.30 -20.63 -23.54
CA TYR A 72 3.93 -21.06 -23.36
C TYR A 72 2.92 -19.96 -23.73
N GLN A 73 1.71 -20.38 -24.11
CA GLN A 73 0.67 -19.43 -24.46
C GLN A 73 0.00 -18.88 -23.20
N THR A 74 -0.09 -17.56 -23.15
CA THR A 74 -0.85 -16.88 -22.09
C THR A 74 -2.28 -17.37 -22.07
N ASN A 75 -2.77 -17.73 -20.91
CA ASN A 75 -4.15 -18.14 -20.71
C ASN A 75 -4.79 -17.34 -19.57
N ASN A 76 -6.13 -17.36 -19.50
CA ASN A 76 -6.88 -16.78 -18.39
C ASN A 76 -7.33 -17.87 -17.41
N ASP A 77 -6.54 -18.94 -17.26
CA ASP A 77 -6.86 -20.06 -16.40
C ASP A 77 -6.77 -19.63 -14.92
N ALA A 78 -7.59 -20.25 -14.09
CA ALA A 78 -7.54 -20.08 -12.65
C ALA A 78 -6.29 -20.74 -12.02
N ARG A 79 -5.68 -21.71 -12.72
CA ARG A 79 -4.48 -22.43 -12.28
C ARG A 79 -3.21 -21.56 -12.39
N PRO A 80 -2.15 -21.86 -11.62
CA PRO A 80 -0.82 -21.26 -11.79
C PRO A 80 -0.26 -21.44 -13.20
N ASP A 81 0.59 -20.52 -13.65
CA ASP A 81 1.17 -20.53 -14.99
C ASP A 81 1.99 -21.79 -15.28
N PHE A 82 2.74 -22.29 -14.31
CA PHE A 82 3.38 -23.61 -14.34
C PHE A 82 2.56 -24.59 -13.48
N ASP A 83 1.45 -25.05 -14.00
CA ASP A 83 0.45 -25.86 -13.28
C ASP A 83 1.06 -27.10 -12.61
N LYS A 84 1.94 -27.82 -13.33
CA LYS A 84 2.59 -29.05 -12.81
C LYS A 84 3.52 -28.78 -11.61
N ALA A 85 4.18 -27.62 -11.60
CA ALA A 85 5.06 -27.19 -10.51
C ALA A 85 4.31 -26.36 -9.45
N GLY A 86 3.08 -25.93 -9.72
CA GLY A 86 2.30 -25.02 -8.87
C GLY A 86 2.89 -23.62 -8.75
N VAL A 87 3.66 -23.16 -9.75
CA VAL A 87 4.35 -21.87 -9.75
C VAL A 87 3.57 -20.85 -10.58
N GLU A 88 3.24 -19.71 -9.99
CA GLU A 88 2.70 -18.54 -10.68
C GLU A 88 3.83 -17.60 -11.09
N LEU A 89 3.87 -17.14 -12.34
CA LEU A 89 4.83 -16.13 -12.80
C LEU A 89 4.28 -14.71 -12.59
N LYS A 90 5.09 -13.84 -11.98
CA LYS A 90 4.76 -12.43 -11.84
C LYS A 90 5.93 -11.54 -12.25
N VAL A 91 5.71 -10.71 -13.26
CA VAL A 91 6.66 -9.70 -13.73
C VAL A 91 6.22 -8.35 -13.15
N THR A 92 7.05 -7.75 -12.29
CA THR A 92 6.67 -6.58 -11.50
C THR A 92 7.78 -5.53 -11.44
N PRO A 93 7.44 -4.21 -11.48
CA PRO A 93 8.44 -3.16 -11.40
C PRO A 93 8.87 -2.85 -9.96
N TYR A 94 10.15 -2.51 -9.81
CA TYR A 94 10.66 -1.79 -8.67
C TYR A 94 11.31 -0.47 -9.11
N LYS A 95 11.47 0.47 -8.17
CA LYS A 95 12.14 1.76 -8.43
C LYS A 95 13.11 2.10 -7.31
N GLN A 96 14.05 2.99 -7.62
CA GLN A 96 14.97 3.57 -6.66
C GLN A 96 14.49 4.99 -6.29
N ASN A 97 14.30 5.24 -5.01
CA ASN A 97 13.99 6.58 -4.50
C ASN A 97 15.26 7.46 -4.52
N LYS A 98 15.11 8.78 -4.41
CA LYS A 98 16.21 9.75 -4.38
C LYS A 98 17.26 9.49 -3.29
N ASN A 99 16.85 8.87 -2.18
CA ASN A 99 17.73 8.48 -1.08
C ASN A 99 18.43 7.13 -1.30
N GLY A 100 18.28 6.51 -2.48
CA GLY A 100 18.87 5.23 -2.82
C GLY A 100 18.10 4.00 -2.38
N THR A 101 16.99 4.15 -1.63
CA THR A 101 16.17 3.01 -1.21
C THR A 101 15.41 2.40 -2.39
N LEU A 102 15.35 1.06 -2.43
CA LEU A 102 14.57 0.33 -3.42
C LEU A 102 13.17 0.03 -2.85
N VAL A 103 12.16 0.27 -3.67
CA VAL A 103 10.76 0.03 -3.30
C VAL A 103 10.03 -0.64 -4.46
N ALA A 104 9.04 -1.48 -4.17
CA ALA A 104 8.11 -1.94 -5.20
C ALA A 104 7.41 -0.70 -5.78
N LYS A 105 7.25 -0.66 -7.11
CA LYS A 105 6.59 0.49 -7.75
C LYS A 105 5.08 0.43 -7.62
N GLU A 106 4.53 -0.77 -7.56
CA GLU A 106 3.09 -1.03 -7.49
C GLU A 106 2.78 -2.29 -6.67
N ARG A 107 1.51 -2.46 -6.32
CA ARG A 107 0.99 -3.68 -5.70
C ARG A 107 1.08 -4.85 -6.66
N LEU A 108 1.19 -6.08 -6.14
CA LEU A 108 1.25 -7.29 -6.95
C LEU A 108 -0.15 -7.89 -7.11
N ILE A 109 -0.75 -7.75 -8.28
CA ILE A 109 -2.04 -8.36 -8.59
C ILE A 109 -1.89 -9.88 -8.68
N LEU A 110 -2.72 -10.60 -7.91
CA LEU A 110 -2.76 -12.06 -7.88
C LEU A 110 -3.84 -12.60 -8.82
N THR A 111 -5.10 -12.31 -8.50
CA THR A 111 -6.25 -12.75 -9.31
C THR A 111 -7.45 -11.81 -9.15
N MET A 112 -8.35 -11.79 -10.14
CA MET A 112 -9.61 -11.05 -10.05
C MET A 112 -10.53 -11.66 -8.98
N ILE A 113 -11.25 -10.82 -8.25
CA ILE A 113 -12.27 -11.25 -7.31
C ILE A 113 -13.57 -11.44 -8.08
N ASP A 114 -14.04 -12.69 -8.16
CA ASP A 114 -15.42 -12.98 -8.51
C ASP A 114 -16.26 -12.95 -7.24
N TYR A 115 -17.09 -11.91 -7.09
CA TYR A 115 -17.87 -11.69 -5.88
C TYR A 115 -18.87 -12.81 -5.58
N PHE A 116 -19.35 -13.53 -6.60
CA PHE A 116 -20.33 -14.61 -6.43
C PHE A 116 -19.68 -15.95 -6.09
N SER A 117 -18.49 -16.23 -6.60
CA SER A 117 -17.79 -17.48 -6.30
C SER A 117 -17.03 -17.41 -5.00
N VAL A 118 -16.32 -16.31 -4.72
CA VAL A 118 -15.41 -16.16 -3.58
C VAL A 118 -16.09 -16.33 -2.21
N VAL A 119 -17.37 -16.02 -2.10
CA VAL A 119 -18.15 -16.19 -0.86
C VAL A 119 -18.28 -17.64 -0.40
N ASN A 120 -17.99 -18.59 -1.29
CA ASN A 120 -18.03 -20.03 -1.03
C ASN A 120 -16.61 -20.63 -0.90
N GLU A 121 -15.56 -19.84 -1.09
CA GLU A 121 -14.17 -20.33 -1.01
C GLU A 121 -13.67 -20.32 0.45
N THR A 122 -12.85 -21.31 0.81
CA THR A 122 -11.97 -21.25 1.99
C THR A 122 -10.62 -20.68 1.56
N PHE A 123 -9.80 -20.22 2.49
CA PHE A 123 -8.47 -19.69 2.16
C PHE A 123 -7.62 -20.73 1.44
N GLU A 124 -7.55 -21.93 1.97
CA GLU A 124 -6.70 -23.04 1.50
C GLU A 124 -7.06 -23.48 0.08
N ASP A 125 -8.34 -23.48 -0.26
CA ASP A 125 -8.86 -23.92 -1.56
C ASP A 125 -9.10 -22.76 -2.54
N SER A 126 -8.84 -21.52 -2.11
CA SER A 126 -9.13 -20.33 -2.92
C SER A 126 -8.23 -20.24 -4.15
N HIS A 127 -8.79 -19.73 -5.25
CA HIS A 127 -8.02 -19.38 -6.44
C HIS A 127 -6.91 -18.36 -6.12
N MET A 128 -7.16 -17.48 -5.15
CA MET A 128 -6.16 -16.52 -4.70
C MET A 128 -4.94 -17.23 -4.11
N TRP A 129 -5.15 -18.17 -3.18
CA TRP A 129 -4.04 -18.87 -2.53
C TRP A 129 -3.28 -19.81 -3.48
N GLN A 130 -3.98 -20.46 -4.40
CA GLN A 130 -3.33 -21.29 -5.44
C GLN A 130 -2.30 -20.47 -6.25
N LYS A 131 -2.58 -19.19 -6.54
CA LYS A 131 -1.67 -18.28 -7.25
C LYS A 131 -0.67 -17.56 -6.35
N ALA A 132 -0.89 -17.53 -5.03
CA ALA A 132 -0.06 -16.78 -4.10
C ALA A 132 0.96 -17.64 -3.32
N ARG A 133 0.72 -18.95 -3.19
CA ARG A 133 1.53 -19.84 -2.35
C ARG A 133 2.95 -20.07 -2.84
N LEU A 134 3.20 -19.97 -4.16
CA LEU A 134 4.51 -20.11 -4.77
C LEU A 134 4.59 -19.25 -6.03
N ILE A 135 5.36 -18.17 -5.98
CA ILE A 135 5.45 -17.16 -7.05
C ILE A 135 6.87 -17.07 -7.56
N LEU A 136 7.06 -17.17 -8.87
CA LEU A 136 8.29 -16.76 -9.53
C LEU A 136 8.24 -15.25 -9.78
N LEU A 137 8.94 -14.48 -8.95
CA LEU A 137 9.01 -13.03 -9.06
C LEU A 137 10.14 -12.62 -10.00
N VAL A 138 9.78 -11.90 -11.06
CA VAL A 138 10.70 -11.27 -12.00
C VAL A 138 10.59 -9.76 -11.83
N TYR A 139 11.57 -9.15 -11.16
CA TYR A 139 11.60 -7.72 -10.90
C TYR A 139 12.40 -6.97 -11.95
N TYR A 140 11.81 -5.92 -12.55
CA TYR A 140 12.52 -5.00 -13.46
C TYR A 140 12.60 -3.59 -12.89
N LEU A 141 13.73 -2.89 -13.19
CA LEU A 141 13.94 -1.52 -12.73
C LEU A 141 13.14 -0.55 -13.58
N TYR A 142 12.15 0.11 -12.94
CA TYR A 142 11.43 1.21 -13.55
C TYR A 142 12.23 2.51 -13.41
N GLN A 143 12.45 3.21 -14.53
CA GLN A 143 13.09 4.52 -14.61
C GLN A 143 12.19 5.42 -15.46
N GLN A 144 11.87 6.60 -14.94
CA GLN A 144 10.91 7.52 -15.57
C GLN A 144 11.43 8.06 -16.92
N GLU A 145 12.75 8.12 -17.10
CA GLU A 145 13.43 8.60 -18.29
C GLU A 145 13.33 7.62 -19.46
N ILE A 146 13.12 6.34 -19.19
CA ILE A 146 13.00 5.29 -20.20
C ILE A 146 11.61 5.37 -20.84
N LYS A 147 11.56 5.74 -22.12
CA LYS A 147 10.31 5.88 -22.88
C LYS A 147 9.80 4.57 -23.46
N ASN A 148 10.71 3.68 -23.88
CA ASN A 148 10.36 2.39 -24.42
C ASN A 148 10.39 1.33 -23.30
N ARG A 149 9.25 0.71 -22.99
CA ARG A 149 9.12 -0.30 -21.94
C ARG A 149 10.02 -1.53 -22.15
N LEU A 150 10.37 -1.84 -23.38
CA LEU A 150 11.27 -2.96 -23.70
C LEU A 150 12.71 -2.72 -23.24
N ASP A 151 13.09 -1.47 -22.97
CA ASP A 151 14.43 -1.12 -22.51
C ASP A 151 14.59 -1.23 -20.98
N TYR A 152 13.50 -1.53 -20.25
CA TYR A 152 13.61 -1.82 -18.81
C TYR A 152 14.47 -3.05 -18.58
N ARG A 153 15.33 -2.97 -17.56
CA ARG A 153 16.28 -4.03 -17.19
C ARG A 153 15.73 -4.90 -16.06
N ILE A 154 15.79 -6.20 -16.25
CA ILE A 154 15.45 -7.19 -15.22
C ILE A 154 16.58 -7.20 -14.19
N GLY A 155 16.25 -6.89 -12.93
CA GLY A 155 17.23 -6.77 -11.85
C GLY A 155 17.29 -8.00 -10.95
N TYR A 156 16.15 -8.60 -10.66
CA TYR A 156 16.07 -9.73 -9.72
C TYR A 156 15.06 -10.76 -10.21
N VAL A 157 15.40 -12.02 -9.97
CA VAL A 157 14.52 -13.17 -10.23
C VAL A 157 14.65 -14.13 -9.07
N LYS A 158 13.53 -14.50 -8.44
CA LYS A 158 13.52 -15.46 -7.34
C LYS A 158 12.15 -16.09 -7.12
N LEU A 159 12.13 -17.38 -6.76
CA LEU A 159 10.96 -18.00 -6.18
C LEU A 159 10.69 -17.39 -4.81
N PHE A 160 9.43 -17.10 -4.56
CA PHE A 160 8.95 -16.56 -3.31
C PHE A 160 7.79 -17.41 -2.78
N VAL A 161 7.95 -17.85 -1.53
CA VAL A 161 6.91 -18.46 -0.72
C VAL A 161 6.67 -17.53 0.45
N PRO A 162 5.44 -17.05 0.71
CA PRO A 162 5.17 -16.27 1.89
C PRO A 162 5.59 -17.03 3.17
N PRO A 163 6.29 -16.39 4.11
CA PRO A 163 6.65 -17.02 5.39
C PRO A 163 5.41 -17.48 6.18
N GLU A 164 5.53 -18.51 6.99
CA GLU A 164 4.41 -19.10 7.74
C GLU A 164 3.65 -18.07 8.60
N GLN A 165 4.38 -17.16 9.24
CA GLN A 165 3.79 -16.05 10.01
C GLN A 165 3.00 -15.08 9.13
N ASP A 166 3.46 -14.83 7.90
CA ASP A 166 2.77 -13.96 6.96
C ASP A 166 1.52 -14.64 6.38
N ILE A 167 1.55 -15.98 6.20
CA ILE A 167 0.40 -16.75 5.71
C ILE A 167 -0.80 -16.58 6.65
N LYS A 168 -0.58 -16.58 7.97
CA LYS A 168 -1.67 -16.36 8.95
C LYS A 168 -2.35 -14.99 8.77
N ILE A 169 -1.56 -13.94 8.56
CA ILE A 169 -2.08 -12.60 8.33
C ILE A 169 -2.79 -12.53 6.96
N ILE A 170 -2.21 -13.14 5.92
CA ILE A 170 -2.82 -13.19 4.57
C ILE A 170 -4.15 -13.96 4.62
N ALA A 171 -4.24 -15.05 5.37
CA ALA A 171 -5.48 -15.82 5.55
C ALA A 171 -6.55 -15.00 6.29
N HIS A 172 -6.17 -14.26 7.33
CA HIS A 172 -7.06 -13.35 8.03
C HIS A 172 -7.55 -12.22 7.10
N ASP A 173 -6.65 -11.60 6.33
CA ASP A 173 -6.99 -10.58 5.34
C ASP A 173 -7.98 -11.09 4.29
N PHE A 174 -7.78 -12.33 3.81
CA PHE A 174 -8.72 -12.99 2.89
C PHE A 174 -10.10 -13.12 3.54
N ALA A 175 -10.16 -13.60 4.79
CA ALA A 175 -11.42 -13.75 5.52
C ALA A 175 -12.15 -12.40 5.71
N VAL A 176 -11.44 -11.32 6.04
CA VAL A 176 -12.00 -9.96 6.17
C VAL A 176 -12.62 -9.49 4.84
N ILE A 177 -11.92 -9.68 3.72
CA ILE A 177 -12.43 -9.29 2.40
C ILE A 177 -13.68 -10.10 2.05
N VAL A 178 -13.65 -11.42 2.23
CA VAL A 178 -14.77 -12.32 1.90
C VAL A 178 -15.97 -12.02 2.79
N GLU A 179 -15.77 -11.79 4.09
CA GLU A 179 -16.84 -11.45 5.02
C GLU A 179 -17.52 -10.12 4.66
N LYS A 180 -16.75 -9.11 4.25
CA LYS A 180 -17.31 -7.84 3.77
C LYS A 180 -18.17 -8.03 2.51
N ILE A 181 -17.79 -8.96 1.62
CA ILE A 181 -18.59 -9.33 0.44
C ILE A 181 -19.86 -10.10 0.86
N ARG A 182 -19.77 -11.04 1.80
CA ARG A 182 -20.92 -11.79 2.36
C ARG A 182 -21.95 -10.87 3.01
N ASN A 183 -21.50 -9.75 3.58
CA ASN A 183 -22.35 -8.73 4.16
C ASN A 183 -22.95 -7.75 3.12
N GLY A 184 -22.81 -8.01 1.82
CA GLY A 184 -23.33 -7.17 0.73
C GLY A 184 -22.60 -5.83 0.60
N LYS A 185 -21.35 -5.73 1.10
CA LYS A 185 -20.56 -4.50 1.18
C LYS A 185 -19.32 -4.50 0.28
N ALA A 186 -19.34 -5.24 -0.83
CA ALA A 186 -18.21 -5.25 -1.77
C ALA A 186 -17.92 -3.85 -2.37
N HIS A 187 -18.92 -2.96 -2.43
CA HIS A 187 -18.76 -1.58 -2.88
C HIS A 187 -17.93 -0.73 -1.91
N GLU A 188 -17.91 -1.07 -0.62
CA GLU A 188 -17.14 -0.40 0.43
C GLU A 188 -15.70 -0.96 0.58
N LEU A 189 -15.30 -2.00 -0.16
CA LEU A 189 -13.96 -2.58 -0.04
C LEU A 189 -12.87 -1.53 -0.25
N SER A 190 -11.88 -1.53 0.65
CA SER A 190 -10.70 -0.67 0.62
C SER A 190 -9.44 -1.49 0.87
N GLU A 191 -8.30 -1.07 0.36
CA GLU A 191 -7.02 -1.68 0.72
C GLU A 191 -6.62 -1.41 2.18
N GLY A 192 -7.18 -0.36 2.79
CA GLY A 192 -7.02 -0.08 4.22
C GLY A 192 -7.74 -1.06 5.15
N ASP A 193 -8.65 -1.89 4.64
CA ASP A 193 -9.40 -2.86 5.46
C ASP A 193 -8.52 -4.00 6.01
N THR A 194 -7.36 -4.23 5.39
CA THR A 194 -6.51 -5.40 5.59
C THR A 194 -5.03 -5.02 5.75
N LEU A 195 -4.15 -5.99 6.01
CA LEU A 195 -2.74 -5.74 6.31
C LEU A 195 -1.80 -6.02 5.13
N TYR A 196 -1.71 -7.26 4.63
CA TYR A 196 -0.78 -7.67 3.57
C TYR A 196 -1.47 -7.92 2.24
N LEU A 197 -2.65 -8.55 2.26
CA LEU A 197 -3.49 -8.81 1.10
C LEU A 197 -4.58 -7.75 1.02
N GLY A 198 -4.76 -7.11 -0.12
CA GLY A 198 -5.79 -6.09 -0.33
C GLY A 198 -6.74 -6.43 -1.48
N ALA A 199 -7.90 -5.79 -1.49
CA ALA A 199 -8.87 -5.82 -2.59
C ALA A 199 -8.65 -4.59 -3.50
N ALA A 200 -7.67 -4.69 -4.41
CA ALA A 200 -7.23 -3.59 -5.26
C ALA A 200 -8.23 -3.28 -6.39
N PRO A 201 -8.54 -2.02 -6.71
CA PRO A 201 -9.32 -1.68 -7.89
C PRO A 201 -8.65 -2.19 -9.17
N LYS A 202 -9.39 -2.91 -10.01
CA LYS A 202 -8.91 -3.46 -11.27
C LYS A 202 -9.98 -3.33 -12.33
N ALA A 203 -10.09 -2.16 -12.93
CA ALA A 203 -11.07 -1.86 -13.97
C ALA A 203 -10.41 -1.13 -15.15
N ALA A 204 -10.96 -1.29 -16.34
CA ALA A 204 -10.50 -0.55 -17.52
C ALA A 204 -10.79 0.95 -17.40
N THR A 205 -11.86 1.31 -16.70
CA THR A 205 -12.23 2.70 -16.39
C THR A 205 -12.76 2.80 -14.96
N SER A 206 -12.65 3.99 -14.36
CA SER A 206 -13.16 4.28 -13.01
C SER A 206 -14.70 4.15 -12.89
N LYS A 207 -15.41 4.14 -14.03
CA LYS A 207 -16.87 4.01 -14.10
C LYS A 207 -17.38 2.57 -14.11
N ASN A 208 -16.51 1.58 -14.34
CA ASN A 208 -16.93 0.20 -14.38
C ASN A 208 -17.48 -0.26 -13.04
N ARG A 209 -18.61 -0.94 -13.08
CA ARG A 209 -19.28 -1.52 -11.91
C ARG A 209 -19.72 -2.94 -12.21
N ARG A 210 -19.80 -3.78 -11.16
CA ARG A 210 -20.28 -5.17 -11.20
C ARG A 210 -21.36 -5.37 -10.15
N LYS A 211 -22.24 -6.33 -10.41
CA LYS A 211 -23.15 -6.85 -9.38
C LYS A 211 -22.35 -7.55 -8.29
N GLN A 212 -22.88 -7.57 -7.10
CA GLN A 212 -22.37 -8.30 -5.94
C GLN A 212 -23.49 -9.17 -5.34
N PRO A 213 -23.17 -10.22 -4.57
CA PRO A 213 -24.17 -10.97 -3.83
C PRO A 213 -24.70 -10.12 -2.64
N PHE A 214 -25.90 -10.42 -2.23
CA PHE A 214 -26.52 -9.88 -1.00
C PHE A 214 -26.74 -8.36 -0.96
N SER A 215 -26.62 -7.65 -2.10
CA SER A 215 -26.88 -6.22 -2.20
C SER A 215 -27.19 -5.82 -3.64
N GLU A 216 -28.07 -4.82 -3.82
CA GLU A 216 -28.35 -4.19 -5.12
C GLU A 216 -27.29 -3.14 -5.48
N GLU A 217 -26.48 -2.69 -4.53
CA GLU A 217 -25.40 -1.75 -4.76
C GLU A 217 -24.31 -2.35 -5.67
N LEU A 218 -23.93 -1.59 -6.71
CA LEU A 218 -22.92 -2.03 -7.65
C LEU A 218 -21.51 -1.72 -7.12
N ALA A 219 -20.65 -2.74 -7.10
CA ALA A 219 -19.27 -2.64 -6.64
C ALA A 219 -18.28 -2.37 -7.80
N LYS A 220 -17.13 -1.73 -7.51
CA LYS A 220 -16.00 -1.62 -8.44
C LYS A 220 -15.40 -3.01 -8.69
N PRO A 221 -14.99 -3.37 -9.92
CA PRO A 221 -14.20 -4.58 -10.15
C PRO A 221 -12.89 -4.53 -9.34
N ARG A 222 -12.61 -5.58 -8.60
CA ARG A 222 -11.41 -5.67 -7.75
C ARG A 222 -10.65 -6.97 -8.00
N ALA A 223 -9.38 -6.95 -7.64
CA ALA A 223 -8.50 -8.10 -7.63
C ALA A 223 -7.89 -8.27 -6.24
N PHE A 224 -7.64 -9.50 -5.83
CA PHE A 224 -6.70 -9.77 -4.74
C PHE A 224 -5.31 -9.32 -5.17
N ALA A 225 -4.64 -8.59 -4.30
CA ALA A 225 -3.29 -8.10 -4.54
C ALA A 225 -2.47 -8.08 -3.25
N PHE A 226 -1.20 -8.46 -3.31
CA PHE A 226 -0.29 -8.09 -2.25
C PHE A 226 -0.02 -6.59 -2.30
N LYS A 227 -0.12 -5.93 -1.14
CA LYS A 227 0.06 -4.48 -1.05
C LYS A 227 1.46 -4.04 -1.45
N ASN A 228 1.59 -2.80 -1.89
CA ASN A 228 2.86 -2.20 -2.28
C ASN A 228 3.90 -2.24 -1.14
N SER A 229 3.47 -1.96 0.11
CA SER A 229 4.31 -2.04 1.31
C SER A 229 4.84 -3.46 1.55
N TYR A 230 3.96 -4.47 1.47
CA TYR A 230 4.33 -5.86 1.60
C TYR A 230 5.35 -6.26 0.52
N MET A 231 5.09 -5.92 -0.75
CA MET A 231 6.02 -6.20 -1.85
C MET A 231 7.34 -5.44 -1.76
N THR A 232 7.34 -4.24 -1.16
CA THR A 232 8.57 -3.50 -0.84
C THR A 232 9.39 -4.23 0.24
N TYR A 233 8.72 -4.77 1.24
CA TYR A 233 9.37 -5.60 2.26
C TYR A 233 9.93 -6.89 1.65
N VAL A 234 9.12 -7.60 0.84
CA VAL A 234 9.52 -8.81 0.12
C VAL A 234 10.77 -8.56 -0.73
N LEU A 235 10.76 -7.49 -1.54
CA LEU A 235 11.91 -7.10 -2.37
C LEU A 235 13.18 -6.95 -1.52
N ASN A 236 13.11 -6.20 -0.43
CA ASN A 236 14.29 -5.81 0.35
C ASN A 236 14.79 -6.90 1.30
N ASN A 237 13.94 -7.81 1.77
CA ASN A 237 14.32 -8.77 2.82
C ASN A 237 14.37 -10.23 2.33
N TYR A 238 13.63 -10.55 1.25
CA TYR A 238 13.61 -11.92 0.73
C TYR A 238 14.26 -12.04 -0.65
N ILE A 239 14.20 -10.99 -1.49
CA ILE A 239 14.71 -11.04 -2.86
C ILE A 239 16.17 -10.52 -2.90
N ILE A 240 16.45 -9.35 -2.28
CA ILE A 240 17.78 -8.75 -2.25
C ILE A 240 18.55 -9.29 -1.04
N PRO A 241 19.71 -9.93 -1.23
CA PRO A 241 20.49 -10.48 -0.11
C PRO A 241 21.02 -9.39 0.82
N GLY A 242 21.05 -9.68 2.13
CA GLY A 242 21.86 -8.93 3.12
C GLY A 242 21.30 -7.60 3.59
N LYS A 243 19.99 -7.32 3.42
CA LYS A 243 19.37 -6.13 4.00
C LYS A 243 18.87 -6.36 5.43
N ASN A 244 18.79 -5.26 6.20
CA ASN A 244 18.36 -5.27 7.58
C ASN A 244 16.90 -5.69 7.70
N THR A 245 16.65 -6.67 8.53
CA THR A 245 15.31 -7.01 8.99
C THR A 245 14.91 -6.06 10.12
N TYR A 246 13.65 -5.62 10.11
CA TYR A 246 13.07 -4.92 11.26
C TYR A 246 12.79 -5.92 12.40
N GLU A 247 12.66 -5.40 13.62
CA GLU A 247 12.28 -6.24 14.74
C GLU A 247 10.81 -6.66 14.61
N PRO A 248 10.48 -7.96 14.75
CA PRO A 248 9.09 -8.41 14.72
C PRO A 248 8.37 -8.10 16.05
N ILE A 249 7.09 -7.74 15.93
CA ILE A 249 6.19 -7.58 17.09
C ILE A 249 5.81 -8.95 17.64
N ILE A 250 5.43 -9.89 16.75
CA ILE A 250 5.11 -11.26 17.14
C ILE A 250 6.41 -12.06 17.30
N LYS A 251 6.66 -12.50 18.53
CA LYS A 251 7.80 -13.37 18.87
C LYS A 251 7.27 -14.77 19.25
N GLY A 252 7.09 -15.62 18.26
CA GLY A 252 6.51 -16.95 18.44
C GLY A 252 5.17 -17.11 17.74
N THR A 253 4.32 -18.02 18.24
CA THR A 253 2.96 -18.25 17.73
C THR A 253 1.96 -17.41 18.52
N ALA A 254 1.14 -16.62 17.83
CA ALA A 254 -0.05 -15.97 18.38
C ALA A 254 -1.29 -16.75 17.91
N GLU A 255 -2.26 -16.94 18.79
CA GLU A 255 -3.55 -17.56 18.47
C GLU A 255 -4.56 -16.51 17.99
N GLU A 256 -4.47 -15.29 18.55
CA GLU A 256 -5.26 -14.13 18.18
C GLU A 256 -4.80 -13.49 16.85
N SER A 257 -5.66 -12.68 16.26
CA SER A 257 -5.30 -11.87 15.10
C SER A 257 -4.18 -10.88 15.43
N PHE A 258 -3.44 -10.45 14.41
CA PHE A 258 -2.34 -9.48 14.60
C PHE A 258 -2.84 -8.18 15.28
N GLU A 259 -4.02 -7.68 14.89
CA GLU A 259 -4.55 -6.43 15.46
C GLU A 259 -4.91 -6.62 16.94
N GLU A 260 -5.57 -7.72 17.29
CA GLU A 260 -5.87 -8.06 18.69
C GLU A 260 -4.60 -8.21 19.54
N TYR A 261 -3.59 -8.88 19.00
CA TYR A 261 -2.29 -9.00 19.68
C TYR A 261 -1.68 -7.64 19.97
N VAL A 262 -1.65 -6.72 19.00
CA VAL A 262 -1.13 -5.35 19.18
C VAL A 262 -1.93 -4.58 20.22
N VAL A 263 -3.27 -4.65 20.16
CA VAL A 263 -4.15 -3.99 21.11
C VAL A 263 -3.91 -4.54 22.52
N CYS A 264 -3.89 -5.85 22.72
CA CYS A 264 -3.62 -6.47 24.04
C CYS A 264 -2.26 -6.05 24.60
N LYS A 265 -1.22 -5.96 23.75
CA LYS A 265 0.13 -5.54 24.19
C LYS A 265 0.17 -4.08 24.69
N ILE A 266 -0.53 -3.18 24.03
CA ILE A 266 -0.57 -1.76 24.43
C ILE A 266 -1.52 -1.57 25.62
N ASP A 267 -2.71 -2.21 25.59
CA ASP A 267 -3.71 -2.11 26.67
C ASP A 267 -3.24 -2.73 27.99
N ALA A 268 -2.21 -3.60 27.98
CA ALA A 268 -1.54 -4.06 29.20
C ALA A 268 -0.94 -2.91 30.04
N TYR A 269 -0.73 -1.74 29.44
CA TYR A 269 -0.26 -0.51 30.12
C TYR A 269 -1.39 0.52 30.30
N TYR A 270 -2.65 0.07 30.27
CA TYR A 270 -3.80 0.94 30.47
C TYR A 270 -3.64 1.78 31.76
N ASP A 271 -3.94 3.07 31.68
CA ASP A 271 -3.88 4.09 32.73
C ASP A 271 -2.47 4.40 33.29
N TRP A 272 -1.40 3.84 32.71
CA TRP A 272 -0.04 4.27 33.05
C TRP A 272 0.20 5.70 32.57
N SER A 273 0.84 6.53 33.41
CA SER A 273 1.26 7.85 32.98
C SER A 273 2.44 7.78 32.00
N VAL A 274 2.60 8.80 31.15
CA VAL A 274 3.76 8.90 30.24
C VAL A 274 5.07 8.87 31.06
N THR A 275 5.08 9.42 32.28
CA THR A 275 6.24 9.38 33.18
C THR A 275 6.54 7.94 33.61
N ASP A 276 5.54 7.17 34.01
CA ASP A 276 5.73 5.76 34.42
C ASP A 276 6.22 4.91 33.25
N LEU A 277 5.67 5.14 32.05
CA LEU A 277 6.10 4.45 30.83
C LEU A 277 7.57 4.80 30.50
N CYS A 278 7.97 6.06 30.62
CA CYS A 278 9.35 6.47 30.40
C CYS A 278 10.30 5.79 31.42
N ASN A 279 9.92 5.73 32.69
CA ASN A 279 10.68 5.03 33.72
C ASN A 279 10.81 3.53 33.42
N LYS A 280 9.70 2.90 33.04
CA LYS A 280 9.66 1.47 32.68
C LYS A 280 10.59 1.12 31.52
N PHE A 281 10.63 1.98 30.50
CA PHE A 281 11.41 1.75 29.28
C PHE A 281 12.76 2.47 29.26
N HIS A 282 13.19 3.06 30.41
CA HIS A 282 14.47 3.77 30.57
C HIS A 282 14.66 4.91 29.53
N ILE A 283 13.59 5.69 29.27
CA ILE A 283 13.61 6.85 28.40
C ILE A 283 13.77 8.12 29.23
N GLU A 284 14.74 8.96 28.88
CA GLU A 284 14.96 10.23 29.55
C GLU A 284 13.84 11.24 29.27
N TYR A 285 12.87 11.36 30.16
CA TYR A 285 11.71 12.24 30.03
C TYR A 285 12.06 13.72 29.86
N GLN A 286 13.20 14.17 30.47
CA GLN A 286 13.63 15.57 30.41
C GLN A 286 13.98 16.06 29.00
N LYS A 287 14.35 15.17 28.07
CA LYS A 287 14.69 15.48 26.67
C LYS A 287 13.49 15.43 25.70
N LYS A 288 12.27 15.27 26.18
CA LYS A 288 11.00 15.18 25.45
C LYS A 288 11.18 15.25 23.90
N PRO A 289 11.50 14.14 23.22
CA PRO A 289 11.51 14.15 21.76
C PRO A 289 10.09 14.42 21.25
N LYS A 290 9.95 15.11 20.12
CA LYS A 290 8.64 15.45 19.54
C LYS A 290 7.72 14.24 19.30
N SER A 291 8.30 13.03 19.23
CA SER A 291 7.59 11.76 18.97
C SER A 291 7.60 10.83 20.19
N LEU A 292 7.70 11.36 21.41
CA LEU A 292 7.84 10.54 22.62
C LEU A 292 6.73 9.49 22.74
N GLU A 293 5.46 9.90 22.63
CA GLU A 293 4.32 9.01 22.80
C GLU A 293 4.26 7.92 21.70
N ALA A 294 4.66 8.26 20.47
CA ALA A 294 4.78 7.26 19.41
C ALA A 294 5.94 6.28 19.69
N MET A 295 7.07 6.77 20.21
CA MET A 295 8.19 5.92 20.60
C MET A 295 7.79 4.97 21.73
N LEU A 296 7.01 5.43 22.70
CA LEU A 296 6.47 4.61 23.78
C LEU A 296 5.57 3.48 23.23
N ALA A 297 4.76 3.75 22.19
CA ALA A 297 3.98 2.71 21.55
C ALA A 297 4.86 1.56 21.04
N TYR A 298 5.95 1.85 20.35
CA TYR A 298 6.89 0.82 19.89
C TYR A 298 7.55 0.07 21.06
N ARG A 299 7.86 0.75 22.17
CA ARG A 299 8.44 0.12 23.38
C ARG A 299 7.45 -0.84 24.04
N MET A 300 6.16 -0.47 24.13
CA MET A 300 5.09 -1.35 24.64
C MET A 300 4.93 -2.61 23.78
N LEU A 301 5.18 -2.51 22.48
CA LEU A 301 5.21 -3.65 21.56
C LEU A 301 6.53 -4.46 21.63
N GLY A 302 7.48 -4.08 22.47
CA GLY A 302 8.75 -4.78 22.61
C GLY A 302 9.79 -4.45 21.53
N ILE A 303 9.57 -3.38 20.76
CA ILE A 303 10.43 -2.90 19.69
C ILE A 303 11.41 -1.84 20.24
N LYS A 304 12.70 -2.00 19.99
CA LYS A 304 13.73 -1.05 20.43
C LYS A 304 13.85 0.17 19.50
N GLY A 305 13.58 -0.02 18.22
CA GLY A 305 13.54 1.04 17.21
C GLY A 305 12.21 1.79 17.18
N ASN A 306 11.96 2.49 16.08
CA ASN A 306 10.69 3.16 15.78
C ASN A 306 10.06 2.58 14.50
N HIS A 307 10.43 1.35 14.16
CA HIS A 307 9.96 0.60 13.02
C HIS A 307 9.78 -0.86 13.44
N ALA A 308 8.68 -1.47 13.07
CA ALA A 308 8.38 -2.86 13.34
C ALA A 308 8.11 -3.59 12.02
N GLU A 309 8.50 -4.86 11.96
CA GLU A 309 8.40 -5.66 10.74
C GLU A 309 6.99 -5.68 10.17
N GLU A 310 6.00 -6.02 10.98
CA GLU A 310 4.62 -6.15 10.53
C GLU A 310 4.01 -4.79 10.16
N PHE A 311 4.42 -3.70 10.84
CA PHE A 311 3.95 -2.35 10.50
C PHE A 311 4.50 -1.89 9.15
N GLU A 312 5.77 -2.18 8.85
CA GLU A 312 6.36 -1.86 7.55
C GLU A 312 5.70 -2.70 6.43
N LYS A 313 5.45 -3.99 6.68
CA LYS A 313 4.72 -4.87 5.75
C LYS A 313 3.31 -4.39 5.46
N ALA A 314 2.59 -3.94 6.49
CA ALA A 314 1.18 -3.57 6.41
C ALA A 314 0.94 -2.08 6.07
N ASN A 315 1.98 -1.25 5.99
CA ASN A 315 1.87 0.20 5.95
C ASN A 315 1.05 0.76 7.12
N VAL A 316 1.36 0.26 8.35
CA VAL A 316 0.75 0.80 9.57
C VAL A 316 1.47 2.07 10.00
N VAL A 317 0.72 3.14 10.18
CA VAL A 317 1.22 4.42 10.68
C VAL A 317 0.71 4.68 12.08
N VAL A 318 1.62 4.74 13.05
CA VAL A 318 1.28 5.06 14.44
C VAL A 318 0.98 6.57 14.56
N LYS A 319 -0.19 6.90 15.09
CA LYS A 319 -0.64 8.25 15.39
C LYS A 319 -1.04 8.34 16.86
N THR A 320 -0.48 9.28 17.57
CA THR A 320 -0.84 9.53 18.97
C THR A 320 -1.94 10.56 19.06
N ILE A 321 -2.97 10.25 19.81
CA ILE A 321 -4.13 11.11 20.04
C ILE A 321 -4.12 11.55 21.50
N ARG A 322 -4.18 12.86 21.74
CA ARG A 322 -4.26 13.43 23.08
C ARG A 322 -5.63 14.02 23.32
N ILE A 323 -6.33 13.47 24.30
CA ILE A 323 -7.65 13.95 24.74
C ILE A 323 -7.40 14.87 25.97
N GLU A 324 -7.92 16.09 25.87
CA GLU A 324 -7.87 17.06 26.95
C GLU A 324 -8.86 16.69 28.08
N LYS A 325 -8.72 17.30 29.27
CA LYS A 325 -9.63 17.12 30.42
C LYS A 325 -11.11 17.36 30.09
N ASN A 326 -11.39 18.22 29.11
CA ASN A 326 -12.74 18.53 28.64
C ASN A 326 -13.25 17.58 27.58
N ASN A 327 -12.66 16.39 27.44
CA ASN A 327 -12.99 15.36 26.46
C ASN A 327 -12.90 15.84 24.98
N LYS A 328 -12.03 16.81 24.67
CA LYS A 328 -11.81 17.31 23.31
C LYS A 328 -10.38 17.00 22.87
N ILE A 329 -10.18 16.86 21.57
CA ILE A 329 -8.87 16.81 20.94
C ILE A 329 -8.51 18.22 20.49
N LYS A 330 -7.33 18.70 20.87
CA LYS A 330 -6.86 20.04 20.52
C LYS A 330 -6.25 20.12 19.13
N GLU A 331 -5.55 19.09 18.70
CA GLU A 331 -4.75 19.09 17.49
C GLU A 331 -5.47 18.36 16.33
N ASN A 332 -5.43 18.97 15.14
CA ASN A 332 -5.81 18.29 13.91
C ASN A 332 -4.69 17.34 13.47
N MET A 333 -5.01 16.33 12.68
CA MET A 333 -4.03 15.36 12.16
C MET A 333 -3.54 15.75 10.79
N SER A 334 -2.24 16.02 10.66
CA SER A 334 -1.59 16.36 9.40
C SER A 334 -1.17 15.13 8.59
N PHE A 335 -1.15 15.33 7.26
CA PHE A 335 -0.63 14.38 6.28
C PHE A 335 0.61 14.94 5.56
N PRO A 336 1.27 14.17 4.70
CA PRO A 336 2.37 14.67 3.89
C PRO A 336 1.97 15.89 3.04
N THR A 337 2.92 16.79 2.83
CA THR A 337 2.70 17.97 1.97
C THR A 337 2.51 17.57 0.52
N PHE A 338 1.62 18.26 -0.19
CA PHE A 338 1.42 18.07 -1.62
C PHE A 338 2.12 19.16 -2.45
N LYS A 339 2.59 18.79 -3.63
CA LYS A 339 3.13 19.75 -4.58
C LYS A 339 2.01 20.28 -5.48
N PHE A 340 1.89 21.60 -5.57
CA PHE A 340 0.78 22.26 -6.24
C PHE A 340 0.65 21.89 -7.73
N LYS A 341 1.78 21.82 -8.45
CA LYS A 341 1.80 21.45 -9.88
C LYS A 341 1.46 19.98 -10.13
N GLU A 342 1.85 19.08 -9.22
CA GLU A 342 1.52 17.67 -9.35
C GLU A 342 0.03 17.45 -9.06
N LEU A 343 -0.50 18.05 -7.99
CA LEU A 343 -1.89 17.85 -7.57
C LEU A 343 -2.91 18.30 -8.65
N VAL A 344 -2.64 19.32 -9.44
CA VAL A 344 -3.56 19.79 -10.50
C VAL A 344 -3.66 18.81 -11.68
N GLU A 345 -2.68 17.94 -11.86
CA GLU A 345 -2.65 16.93 -12.93
C GLU A 345 -3.18 15.56 -12.48
N GLU A 346 -3.40 15.36 -11.18
CA GLU A 346 -3.88 14.11 -10.64
C GLU A 346 -5.38 13.90 -10.90
N ASP A 347 -5.79 12.65 -11.12
CA ASP A 347 -7.17 12.20 -10.99
C ASP A 347 -7.38 11.60 -9.59
N TRP A 348 -8.57 11.76 -9.00
CA TRP A 348 -8.86 11.30 -7.66
C TRP A 348 -8.55 9.81 -7.44
N GLU A 349 -8.89 8.97 -8.40
CA GLU A 349 -8.72 7.51 -8.30
C GLU A 349 -7.24 7.10 -8.15
N ASP A 350 -6.32 7.89 -8.74
CA ASP A 350 -4.87 7.67 -8.71
C ASP A 350 -4.14 8.77 -7.91
N SER A 351 -4.87 9.64 -7.19
CA SER A 351 -4.29 10.76 -6.48
C SER A 351 -3.37 10.31 -5.35
N THR A 352 -2.29 11.07 -5.15
CA THR A 352 -1.31 10.80 -4.08
C THR A 352 -1.98 10.76 -2.70
N PHE A 353 -2.87 11.72 -2.41
CA PHE A 353 -3.57 11.80 -1.13
C PHE A 353 -4.63 10.70 -0.96
N GLY A 354 -5.45 10.47 -2.00
CA GLY A 354 -6.46 9.41 -1.98
C GLY A 354 -5.84 8.03 -1.78
N ASN A 355 -4.76 7.73 -2.50
CA ASN A 355 -4.05 6.46 -2.35
C ASN A 355 -3.37 6.33 -0.98
N TYR A 356 -2.77 7.41 -0.45
CA TYR A 356 -2.22 7.39 0.90
C TYR A 356 -3.28 6.96 1.93
N LEU A 357 -4.48 7.52 1.88
CA LEU A 357 -5.55 7.17 2.82
C LEU A 357 -6.14 5.77 2.58
N ARG A 358 -6.24 5.34 1.31
CA ARG A 358 -6.75 3.99 0.96
C ARG A 358 -5.80 2.87 1.39
N GLU A 359 -4.49 3.12 1.34
CA GLU A 359 -3.47 2.09 1.55
C GLU A 359 -2.91 2.08 2.98
N THR A 360 -3.17 3.14 3.77
CA THR A 360 -2.63 3.26 5.12
C THR A 360 -3.60 2.71 6.15
N ARG A 361 -3.12 1.81 6.98
CA ARG A 361 -3.76 1.42 8.24
C ARG A 361 -3.19 2.27 9.36
N PHE A 362 -4.01 2.97 10.12
CA PHE A 362 -3.54 3.77 11.24
C PHE A 362 -3.68 3.00 12.55
N LEU A 363 -2.69 3.12 13.42
CA LEU A 363 -2.79 2.72 14.81
C LEU A 363 -2.90 4.01 15.64
N PHE A 364 -4.10 4.30 16.14
CA PHE A 364 -4.33 5.39 17.07
C PHE A 364 -3.97 4.93 18.47
N VAL A 365 -2.95 5.55 19.07
CA VAL A 365 -2.58 5.33 20.49
C VAL A 365 -3.09 6.51 21.28
N VAL A 366 -4.06 6.25 22.14
CA VAL A 366 -4.88 7.28 22.78
C VAL A 366 -4.37 7.54 24.20
N TYR A 367 -4.09 8.80 24.46
CA TYR A 367 -3.73 9.33 25.77
C TYR A 367 -4.75 10.38 26.20
N LYS A 368 -5.02 10.48 27.52
CA LYS A 368 -5.94 11.48 28.09
C LYS A 368 -5.28 12.14 29.29
N PHE A 369 -5.44 13.47 29.39
CA PHE A 369 -5.01 14.20 30.60
C PHE A 369 -5.97 13.89 31.75
N ASP A 370 -5.41 13.50 32.91
CA ASP A 370 -6.15 13.35 34.15
C ASP A 370 -6.38 14.71 34.85
N GLN A 371 -7.02 14.69 36.02
CA GLN A 371 -7.30 15.90 36.78
C GLN A 371 -6.04 16.60 37.32
N GLN A 372 -4.95 15.87 37.42
CA GLN A 372 -3.63 16.36 37.90
C GLN A 372 -2.73 16.85 36.74
N ASP A 373 -3.22 16.99 35.52
CA ASP A 373 -2.45 17.34 34.32
C ASP A 373 -1.41 16.28 33.90
N GLU A 374 -1.55 15.04 34.37
CA GLU A 374 -0.74 13.94 33.89
C GLU A 374 -1.38 13.31 32.63
N LEU A 375 -0.55 13.02 31.62
CA LEU A 375 -0.97 12.37 30.40
C LEU A 375 -0.91 10.85 30.59
N ARG A 376 -2.07 10.16 30.55
CA ARG A 376 -2.21 8.72 30.77
C ARG A 376 -2.63 7.99 29.52
N LEU A 377 -2.06 6.79 29.31
CA LEU A 377 -2.45 5.89 28.22
C LEU A 377 -3.87 5.36 28.46
N LYS A 378 -4.72 5.46 27.45
CA LYS A 378 -6.09 4.89 27.46
C LYS A 378 -6.25 3.69 26.52
N GLY A 379 -5.16 3.29 25.84
CA GLY A 379 -5.12 2.14 24.94
C GLY A 379 -4.89 2.53 23.49
N CYS A 380 -5.25 1.64 22.59
CA CYS A 380 -5.12 1.91 21.16
C CYS A 380 -6.27 1.27 20.35
N GLN A 381 -6.42 1.72 19.10
CA GLN A 381 -7.30 1.12 18.10
C GLN A 381 -6.68 1.20 16.72
N PHE A 382 -6.91 0.19 15.90
CA PHE A 382 -6.67 0.29 14.47
C PHE A 382 -7.79 1.07 13.81
N TRP A 383 -7.44 1.88 12.81
CA TRP A 383 -8.39 2.69 12.08
C TRP A 383 -7.97 2.88 10.63
N ASN A 384 -8.91 2.85 9.73
CA ASN A 384 -8.80 3.35 8.37
C ASN A 384 -9.97 4.28 8.07
N ILE A 385 -9.79 5.18 7.13
CA ILE A 385 -10.86 6.13 6.81
C ILE A 385 -12.08 5.38 6.24
N PRO A 386 -13.30 5.63 6.75
CA PRO A 386 -14.52 5.06 6.18
C PRO A 386 -14.68 5.42 4.70
N TYR A 387 -15.20 4.48 3.92
CA TYR A 387 -15.38 4.64 2.47
C TYR A 387 -16.19 5.89 2.11
N ASP A 388 -17.31 6.13 2.80
CA ASP A 388 -18.19 7.28 2.53
C ASP A 388 -17.51 8.61 2.83
N ASP A 389 -16.69 8.69 3.87
CA ASP A 389 -15.91 9.90 4.18
C ASP A 389 -14.81 10.13 3.16
N LEU A 390 -14.14 9.07 2.73
CA LEU A 390 -13.07 9.14 1.73
C LEU A 390 -13.61 9.60 0.37
N GLU A 391 -14.63 8.92 -0.15
CA GLU A 391 -15.20 9.18 -1.48
C GLU A 391 -16.17 10.38 -1.48
N GLY A 392 -16.64 10.81 -0.31
CA GLY A 392 -17.48 11.99 -0.11
C GLY A 392 -16.68 13.22 0.34
N ASN A 393 -16.54 13.37 1.65
CA ASN A 393 -15.99 14.57 2.27
C ASN A 393 -14.54 14.87 1.89
N VAL A 394 -13.66 13.88 1.94
CA VAL A 394 -12.22 14.06 1.64
C VAL A 394 -12.02 14.35 0.17
N LYS A 395 -12.67 13.60 -0.72
CA LYS A 395 -12.66 13.84 -2.16
C LYS A 395 -13.13 15.25 -2.49
N ALA A 396 -14.21 15.73 -1.90
CA ALA A 396 -14.73 17.07 -2.14
C ALA A 396 -13.72 18.18 -1.75
N VAL A 397 -12.99 18.00 -0.64
CA VAL A 397 -11.90 18.90 -0.23
C VAL A 397 -10.73 18.84 -1.21
N TRP A 398 -10.35 17.66 -1.67
CA TRP A 398 -9.30 17.50 -2.67
C TRP A 398 -9.68 18.16 -4.02
N GLU A 399 -10.88 17.90 -4.54
CA GLU A 399 -11.39 18.49 -5.79
C GLU A 399 -11.48 20.01 -5.69
N LYS A 400 -11.95 20.56 -4.55
CA LYS A 400 -11.96 22.00 -4.31
C LYS A 400 -10.56 22.57 -4.28
N THR A 401 -9.60 21.89 -3.66
CA THR A 401 -8.20 22.31 -3.62
C THR A 401 -7.60 22.38 -5.02
N GLN A 402 -7.84 21.34 -5.83
CA GLN A 402 -7.41 21.28 -7.22
C GLN A 402 -8.01 22.41 -8.07
N ARG A 403 -9.31 22.68 -7.90
CA ARG A 403 -10.02 23.77 -8.58
C ARG A 403 -9.41 25.12 -8.23
N VAL A 404 -9.19 25.40 -6.94
CA VAL A 404 -8.55 26.65 -6.47
C VAL A 404 -7.17 26.85 -7.09
N LEU A 405 -6.39 25.79 -7.24
CA LEU A 405 -5.08 25.86 -7.87
C LEU A 405 -5.15 26.09 -9.38
N ARG A 406 -6.13 25.51 -10.08
CA ARG A 406 -6.35 25.71 -11.53
C ARG A 406 -6.87 27.10 -11.85
N GLU A 407 -7.76 27.63 -11.02
CA GLU A 407 -8.34 28.98 -11.17
C GLU A 407 -7.40 30.10 -10.70
N GLY A 408 -6.37 29.75 -9.96
CA GLY A 408 -5.39 30.65 -9.36
C GLY A 408 -5.66 30.95 -7.89
N LEU A 409 -4.67 30.61 -7.04
CA LEU A 409 -4.73 30.82 -5.60
C LEU A 409 -4.87 32.30 -5.26
N GLN A 410 -5.97 32.68 -4.61
CA GLN A 410 -6.20 34.02 -4.10
C GLN A 410 -5.55 34.17 -2.72
N ILE A 411 -4.76 35.22 -2.55
CA ILE A 411 -4.05 35.50 -1.30
C ILE A 411 -4.40 36.94 -0.90
N GLU A 412 -5.05 37.05 0.26
CA GLU A 412 -5.36 38.33 0.87
C GLU A 412 -4.50 38.58 2.11
N LYS A 413 -3.95 39.74 2.25
CA LYS A 413 -3.22 40.15 3.45
C LYS A 413 -4.13 40.99 4.35
N ARG A 414 -4.47 40.43 5.54
CA ARG A 414 -5.29 41.14 6.56
C ARG A 414 -4.54 41.12 7.89
N ASN A 415 -4.37 42.27 8.53
CA ASN A 415 -3.70 42.40 9.82
C ASN A 415 -2.33 41.68 9.89
N GLY A 416 -1.52 41.82 8.83
CA GLY A 416 -0.20 41.17 8.74
C GLY A 416 -0.21 39.63 8.51
N LYS A 417 -1.39 39.02 8.44
CA LYS A 417 -1.56 37.57 8.15
C LYS A 417 -2.05 37.35 6.73
N ASN A 418 -1.50 36.31 6.08
CA ASN A 418 -1.97 35.88 4.76
C ASN A 418 -3.16 34.94 4.92
N TYR A 419 -4.27 35.25 4.25
CA TYR A 419 -5.44 34.41 4.10
C TYR A 419 -5.48 33.89 2.66
N ASN A 420 -5.99 32.71 2.48
CA ASN A 420 -6.15 32.08 1.17
C ASN A 420 -7.54 31.45 1.02
N ASN A 421 -7.89 31.05 -0.21
CA ASN A 421 -9.17 30.43 -0.53
C ASN A 421 -9.14 28.90 -0.58
N PHE A 422 -8.12 28.24 0.02
CA PHE A 422 -8.16 26.79 0.22
C PHE A 422 -9.29 26.38 1.18
N PRO A 423 -9.80 25.15 1.07
CA PRO A 423 -10.84 24.62 1.96
C PRO A 423 -10.46 24.72 3.43
N LYS A 424 -11.34 25.32 4.25
CA LYS A 424 -11.15 25.54 5.69
C LYS A 424 -11.88 24.49 6.52
N SER A 425 -11.46 24.29 7.77
CA SER A 425 -12.10 23.36 8.71
C SER A 425 -13.55 23.69 9.04
N SER A 426 -13.99 24.96 8.83
CA SER A 426 -15.40 25.35 8.98
C SER A 426 -16.27 24.98 7.78
N GLU A 427 -15.68 24.59 6.66
CA GLU A 427 -16.39 24.29 5.41
C GLU A 427 -16.63 22.79 5.19
N ASN A 428 -15.87 21.95 5.87
CA ASN A 428 -15.99 20.49 5.80
C ASN A 428 -15.73 19.89 7.17
N SER A 429 -16.59 18.97 7.62
CA SER A 429 -16.52 18.34 8.94
C SER A 429 -15.35 17.37 9.11
N VAL A 430 -14.81 16.83 8.01
CA VAL A 430 -13.80 15.76 8.01
C VAL A 430 -12.40 16.29 7.78
N CYS A 431 -12.21 17.08 6.72
CA CYS A 431 -10.88 17.41 6.20
C CYS A 431 -10.79 18.89 5.78
N HIS A 432 -9.58 19.45 5.82
CA HIS A 432 -9.28 20.81 5.36
C HIS A 432 -7.83 20.93 4.89
N VAL A 433 -7.47 22.09 4.34
CA VAL A 433 -6.10 22.43 3.91
C VAL A 433 -5.54 23.55 4.76
N ARG A 434 -4.30 23.40 5.24
CA ARG A 434 -3.57 24.46 5.93
C ARG A 434 -2.06 24.31 5.78
N PRO A 435 -1.28 25.38 6.11
CA PRO A 435 0.18 25.36 6.04
C PRO A 435 0.80 24.24 6.86
N HIS A 436 1.84 23.62 6.30
CA HIS A 436 2.71 22.64 6.93
C HIS A 436 4.19 22.88 6.56
N ALA A 437 4.53 24.13 6.31
CA ALA A 437 5.89 24.58 6.05
C ALA A 437 6.66 24.78 7.36
N GLN A 438 7.96 24.46 7.37
CA GLN A 438 8.83 24.66 8.54
C GLN A 438 9.05 26.16 8.84
N ASN A 439 9.08 26.98 7.78
CA ASN A 439 9.22 28.43 7.81
C ASN A 439 8.68 29.05 6.51
N SER A 440 8.70 30.37 6.41
CA SER A 440 8.17 31.11 5.24
C SER A 440 8.93 30.85 3.93
N LYS A 441 10.14 30.30 3.98
CA LYS A 441 10.98 29.96 2.82
C LYS A 441 10.78 28.50 2.37
N ASP A 442 10.11 27.69 3.18
CA ASP A 442 9.79 26.31 2.85
C ASP A 442 8.54 26.26 1.96
N THR A 443 8.77 26.44 0.64
CA THR A 443 7.74 26.65 -0.38
C THR A 443 7.73 25.60 -1.44
N TYR A 444 6.61 25.52 -2.16
CA TYR A 444 6.50 24.90 -3.49
C TYR A 444 6.01 25.95 -4.50
N GLU A 445 6.30 25.69 -5.76
CA GLU A 445 5.85 26.54 -6.87
C GLU A 445 4.40 26.25 -7.22
N LEU A 446 3.58 27.31 -7.27
CA LEU A 446 2.20 27.27 -7.77
C LEU A 446 2.15 27.06 -9.30
N PRO A 447 1.01 26.65 -9.86
CA PRO A 447 0.85 26.57 -11.33
C PRO A 447 1.15 27.86 -12.08
N ASP A 448 0.90 29.01 -11.45
CA ASP A 448 1.16 30.36 -12.00
C ASP A 448 2.61 30.85 -11.80
N GLY A 449 3.50 30.02 -11.26
CA GLY A 449 4.93 30.31 -11.05
C GLY A 449 5.27 30.99 -9.71
N ARG A 450 4.29 31.46 -8.94
CA ARG A 450 4.53 32.05 -7.61
C ARG A 450 5.00 31.00 -6.61
N GLN A 451 5.87 31.37 -5.66
CA GLN A 451 6.27 30.52 -4.55
C GLN A 451 5.27 30.68 -3.39
N TYR A 452 4.79 29.58 -2.85
CA TYR A 452 3.83 29.58 -1.74
C TYR A 452 4.23 28.55 -0.66
N PRO A 453 4.03 28.86 0.64
CA PRO A 453 4.37 27.92 1.73
C PRO A 453 3.70 26.57 1.53
N LYS A 454 4.43 25.50 1.78
CA LYS A 454 3.93 24.12 1.68
C LYS A 454 2.63 23.95 2.44
N GLN A 455 1.69 23.26 1.82
CA GLN A 455 0.39 22.93 2.38
C GLN A 455 0.24 21.44 2.51
N CYS A 456 -0.60 20.98 3.44
CA CYS A 456 -1.06 19.60 3.45
C CYS A 456 -2.56 19.52 3.79
N PHE A 457 -3.13 18.36 3.57
CA PHE A 457 -4.45 18.02 4.08
C PHE A 457 -4.37 17.68 5.56
N TRP A 458 -5.45 17.98 6.28
CA TRP A 458 -5.57 17.72 7.72
C TRP A 458 -6.95 17.12 8.00
N LEU A 459 -7.02 16.06 8.82
CA LEU A 459 -8.29 15.66 9.44
C LEU A 459 -8.60 16.58 10.61
N ASN A 460 -9.87 16.93 10.72
CA ASN A 460 -10.38 17.76 11.81
C ASN A 460 -10.30 17.00 13.14
N ASN A 461 -9.92 17.67 14.19
CA ASN A 461 -9.84 17.08 15.53
C ASN A 461 -11.19 16.55 16.05
N SER A 462 -12.29 17.24 15.75
CA SER A 462 -13.64 16.77 16.06
C SER A 462 -14.00 15.50 15.31
N TYR A 463 -13.58 15.40 14.05
CA TYR A 463 -13.77 14.17 13.26
C TYR A 463 -12.96 13.01 13.85
N ILE A 464 -11.68 13.23 14.18
CA ILE A 464 -10.85 12.20 14.81
C ILE A 464 -11.52 11.70 16.11
N LEU A 465 -12.01 12.61 16.94
CA LEU A 465 -12.70 12.24 18.18
C LEU A 465 -13.95 11.39 17.92
N SER A 466 -14.72 11.69 16.86
CA SER A 466 -15.90 10.90 16.49
C SER A 466 -15.55 9.48 16.03
N GLN A 467 -14.33 9.27 15.51
CA GLN A 467 -13.83 7.99 15.02
C GLN A 467 -13.23 7.09 16.11
N LEU A 468 -13.00 7.63 17.29
CA LEU A 468 -12.51 6.82 18.42
C LEU A 468 -13.62 5.94 18.97
N ASP A 469 -13.24 4.75 19.46
CA ASP A 469 -14.13 3.86 20.19
C ASP A 469 -14.73 4.56 21.42
N ASP A 470 -15.92 4.16 21.82
CA ASP A 470 -16.64 4.79 22.94
C ASP A 470 -15.85 4.66 24.26
N ARG A 471 -15.09 3.57 24.44
CA ARG A 471 -14.19 3.36 25.59
C ARG A 471 -13.19 4.51 25.84
N PHE A 472 -12.87 5.31 24.82
CA PHE A 472 -11.98 6.48 24.95
C PHE A 472 -12.71 7.79 25.24
N LYS A 473 -14.05 7.80 25.08
CA LYS A 473 -14.91 8.99 25.23
C LYS A 473 -15.54 9.07 26.61
N GLU A 474 -15.62 7.92 27.30
CA GLU A 474 -16.17 7.85 28.66
C GLU A 474 -15.24 8.48 29.70
N GLU A 475 -15.85 8.96 30.82
CA GLU A 475 -15.11 9.66 31.91
C GLU A 475 -14.24 8.71 32.73
#